data_9cbfd6e3cb37cf314f8723ab87d8a0d8
#
_entry.id   9cbfd6e3cb37cf314f8723ab87d8a0d8
#
_cell.length_a   1.000
_cell.length_b   1.000
_cell.length_c   1.000
_cell.angle_alpha   90.00
_cell.angle_beta   90.00
_cell.angle_gamma   90.00
#
_symmetry.space_group_name_H-M   'P 1'
#
loop_
_entity.id
_entity.type
_entity.pdbx_description
1 polymer ?
#
loop_
_entity_poly.entity_id
_entity_poly.type
_entity_poly.pdbx_seq_one_letter_code
_entity_poly.pdbx_strand_id
1 'polypeptide(L)'
;MENSRLEILAELQRKVLWLATWTIHNANHIRPNPSGLKVGGHQASSASLATVMTALYFAVLRPEDRVAVKPHASPIFHAIQYLFGQQTLEKLQNFRGFKGAQSYPSRTKDIDDVDFSTGSVGLGVAQTLFSSLVQDYVRAKGWGTDRPEGHMVALIGDAEMDEGNIFEALAEGWKHGLRKTWWVVDYNRQSLDAVVREGLWTKFETMFRNFGWDVVVLRHGRLQEAAFAEPGGERLRDWIEACPNQLYSALTFQGGAAWRRRLLNDLCKQEGADQGPVSALIERRSDDALATLMGNLGGHDLPSLLEAFEQARTHDRPVCFIAYTIKGFGLPLAGHKDNHAGLMTPEQIAIMRQSLSVRAGHEWDKFEGTSLPEDVLRGFLAAAPFIAQGTRRLTAPIIPVPDALTVPAQPAMSTQHGFGLLMHEIAKTDTDLARRIVTTS
;
A
#
# COMPACT_ATOMS: atom_id res chain seq x y z
N MET A 1 -25.11 -10.49 4.30
CA MET A 1 -24.09 -9.84 5.13
C MET A 1 -22.78 -9.57 4.36
N GLU A 2 -22.25 -10.51 3.60
CA GLU A 2 -20.99 -10.33 2.85
C GLU A 2 -21.09 -9.29 1.72
N ASN A 3 -22.17 -9.33 0.92
CA ASN A 3 -22.41 -8.33 -0.12
C ASN A 3 -22.51 -6.91 0.45
N SER A 4 -23.19 -6.74 1.59
CA SER A 4 -23.28 -5.45 2.27
C SER A 4 -21.91 -4.93 2.75
N ARG A 5 -21.00 -5.82 3.19
CA ARG A 5 -19.63 -5.45 3.57
C ARG A 5 -18.82 -4.97 2.36
N LEU A 6 -18.92 -5.65 1.24
CA LEU A 6 -18.23 -5.27 0.00
C LEU A 6 -18.73 -3.93 -0.55
N GLU A 7 -20.05 -3.68 -0.49
CA GLU A 7 -20.64 -2.39 -0.86
C GLU A 7 -20.10 -1.25 0.00
N ILE A 8 -20.02 -1.44 1.32
CA ILE A 8 -19.46 -0.45 2.24
C ILE A 8 -17.97 -0.18 1.92
N LEU A 9 -17.19 -1.22 1.70
CA LEU A 9 -15.78 -1.08 1.35
C LEU A 9 -15.59 -0.37 -0.01
N ALA A 10 -16.42 -0.65 -0.99
CA ALA A 10 -16.38 0.03 -2.28
C ALA A 10 -16.70 1.53 -2.15
N GLU A 11 -17.71 1.89 -1.33
CA GLU A 11 -18.00 3.29 -1.04
C GLU A 11 -16.86 4.00 -0.31
N LEU A 12 -16.28 3.34 0.69
CA LEU A 12 -15.12 3.89 1.43
C LEU A 12 -13.90 4.04 0.51
N GLN A 13 -13.65 3.09 -0.41
CA GLN A 13 -12.58 3.21 -1.41
C GLN A 13 -12.77 4.45 -2.29
N ARG A 14 -13.98 4.68 -2.80
CA ARG A 14 -14.31 5.87 -3.61
C ARG A 14 -14.06 7.14 -2.82
N LYS A 15 -14.48 7.18 -1.54
CA LYS A 15 -14.31 8.33 -0.67
C LYS A 15 -12.85 8.59 -0.33
N VAL A 16 -12.07 7.55 -0.04
CA VAL A 16 -10.62 7.64 0.20
C VAL A 16 -9.91 8.19 -1.04
N LEU A 17 -10.24 7.68 -2.23
CA LEU A 17 -9.67 8.16 -3.49
C LEU A 17 -10.01 9.64 -3.74
N TRP A 18 -11.27 10.05 -3.48
CA TRP A 18 -11.67 11.44 -3.57
C TRP A 18 -10.87 12.34 -2.63
N LEU A 19 -10.85 12.03 -1.34
CA LEU A 19 -10.17 12.85 -0.33
C LEU A 19 -8.66 12.96 -0.60
N ALA A 20 -8.03 11.89 -1.00
CA ALA A 20 -6.60 11.88 -1.37
C ALA A 20 -6.32 12.77 -2.58
N THR A 21 -7.15 12.66 -3.62
CA THR A 21 -7.04 13.45 -4.85
C THR A 21 -7.32 14.93 -4.58
N TRP A 22 -8.36 15.21 -3.80
CA TRP A 22 -8.73 16.57 -3.40
C TRP A 22 -7.66 17.24 -2.52
N THR A 23 -7.03 16.50 -1.62
CA THR A 23 -5.91 16.99 -0.79
C THR A 23 -4.78 17.56 -1.65
N ILE A 24 -4.39 16.82 -2.69
CA ILE A 24 -3.35 17.27 -3.63
C ILE A 24 -3.83 18.45 -4.47
N HIS A 25 -5.07 18.40 -4.94
CA HIS A 25 -5.67 19.50 -5.72
C HIS A 25 -5.74 20.79 -4.89
N ASN A 26 -6.22 20.71 -3.66
CA ASN A 26 -6.26 21.86 -2.75
C ASN A 26 -4.89 22.49 -2.55
N ALA A 27 -3.85 21.68 -2.34
CA ALA A 27 -2.49 22.17 -2.13
C ALA A 27 -1.92 22.91 -3.35
N ASN A 28 -2.33 22.54 -4.57
CA ASN A 28 -1.77 23.09 -5.81
C ASN A 28 -2.63 24.21 -6.44
N HIS A 29 -3.96 24.21 -6.22
CA HIS A 29 -4.89 25.08 -6.96
C HIS A 29 -5.80 25.94 -6.07
N ILE A 30 -6.03 25.57 -4.81
CA ILE A 30 -6.98 26.26 -3.92
C ILE A 30 -6.23 27.05 -2.85
N ARG A 31 -5.32 26.39 -2.13
CA ARG A 31 -4.54 27.03 -1.06
C ARG A 31 -3.64 28.12 -1.63
N PRO A 32 -3.61 29.33 -1.02
CA PRO A 32 -2.68 30.37 -1.44
C PRO A 32 -1.23 29.87 -1.48
N ASN A 33 -0.57 30.09 -2.60
CA ASN A 33 0.83 29.73 -2.82
C ASN A 33 1.63 30.94 -3.31
N PRO A 34 2.16 31.77 -2.40
CA PRO A 34 2.87 33.00 -2.77
C PRO A 34 4.12 32.76 -3.63
N SER A 35 4.72 31.56 -3.56
CA SER A 35 5.91 31.23 -4.34
C SER A 35 5.61 31.01 -5.84
N GLY A 36 4.35 30.74 -6.20
CA GLY A 36 3.96 30.34 -7.55
C GLY A 36 4.51 28.99 -8.01
N LEU A 37 5.34 28.33 -7.19
CA LEU A 37 5.90 27.03 -7.51
C LEU A 37 4.88 25.91 -7.26
N LYS A 38 4.90 24.87 -8.12
CA LYS A 38 4.07 23.68 -7.93
C LYS A 38 4.36 23.04 -6.57
N VAL A 39 3.32 22.86 -5.74
CA VAL A 39 3.44 22.14 -4.47
C VAL A 39 3.72 20.65 -4.73
N GLY A 40 3.13 20.11 -5.78
CA GLY A 40 3.31 18.72 -6.18
C GLY A 40 2.41 17.75 -5.41
N GLY A 41 2.72 16.48 -5.54
CA GLY A 41 1.97 15.34 -5.03
C GLY A 41 1.96 14.23 -6.10
N HIS A 42 1.52 13.05 -5.70
CA HIS A 42 1.58 11.85 -6.57
C HIS A 42 0.18 11.22 -6.64
N GLN A 43 -0.77 11.88 -7.34
CA GLN A 43 -2.16 11.41 -7.47
C GLN A 43 -2.22 9.99 -8.01
N ALA A 44 -1.55 9.72 -9.12
CA ALA A 44 -1.59 8.41 -9.77
C ALA A 44 -0.92 7.29 -8.94
N SER A 45 0.27 7.55 -8.36
CA SER A 45 0.96 6.56 -7.52
C SER A 45 0.22 6.28 -6.21
N SER A 46 -0.53 7.27 -5.72
CA SER A 46 -1.40 7.10 -4.55
C SER A 46 -2.62 6.26 -4.90
N ALA A 47 -3.30 6.59 -6.01
CA ALA A 47 -4.51 5.93 -6.45
C ALA A 47 -4.33 4.42 -6.74
N SER A 48 -3.15 3.98 -7.19
CA SER A 48 -2.88 2.55 -7.45
C SER A 48 -3.08 1.67 -6.21
N LEU A 49 -2.86 2.20 -5.01
CA LEU A 49 -3.02 1.48 -3.75
C LEU A 49 -4.38 1.70 -3.04
N ALA A 50 -5.29 2.47 -3.63
CA ALA A 50 -6.57 2.80 -2.97
C ALA A 50 -7.33 1.53 -2.56
N THR A 51 -7.46 0.54 -3.43
CA THR A 51 -8.18 -0.72 -3.15
C THR A 51 -7.45 -1.56 -2.10
N VAL A 52 -6.15 -1.76 -2.27
CA VAL A 52 -5.31 -2.53 -1.33
C VAL A 52 -5.38 -1.93 0.08
N MET A 53 -5.20 -0.62 0.20
CA MET A 53 -5.22 0.06 1.50
C MET A 53 -6.60 0.10 2.12
N THR A 54 -7.66 0.20 1.32
CA THR A 54 -9.06 0.06 1.78
C THR A 54 -9.29 -1.32 2.39
N ALA A 55 -8.91 -2.39 1.70
CA ALA A 55 -9.02 -3.76 2.21
C ALA A 55 -8.22 -3.95 3.51
N LEU A 56 -6.97 -3.51 3.53
CA LEU A 56 -6.10 -3.65 4.69
C LEU A 56 -6.65 -2.89 5.90
N TYR A 57 -6.81 -1.57 5.82
CA TYR A 57 -7.11 -0.74 6.98
C TYR A 57 -8.53 -0.91 7.51
N PHE A 58 -9.52 -1.11 6.63
CA PHE A 58 -10.91 -1.19 7.07
C PHE A 58 -11.38 -2.62 7.38
N ALA A 59 -10.65 -3.65 6.94
CA ALA A 59 -11.16 -5.02 7.06
C ALA A 59 -10.16 -6.07 7.55
N VAL A 60 -8.86 -5.87 7.35
CA VAL A 60 -7.85 -6.92 7.53
C VAL A 60 -6.92 -6.67 8.72
N LEU A 61 -6.31 -5.48 8.81
CA LEU A 61 -5.33 -5.15 9.84
C LEU A 61 -5.94 -5.21 11.24
N ARG A 62 -5.12 -5.63 12.20
CA ARG A 62 -5.43 -5.71 13.64
C ARG A 62 -4.62 -4.67 14.41
N PRO A 63 -4.98 -4.36 15.67
CA PRO A 63 -4.29 -3.35 16.45
C PRO A 63 -2.80 -3.61 16.66
N GLU A 64 -2.40 -4.87 16.70
CA GLU A 64 -1.01 -5.31 16.84
C GLU A 64 -0.18 -5.18 15.56
N ASP A 65 -0.80 -5.16 14.38
CA ASP A 65 -0.11 -5.04 13.10
C ASP A 65 0.57 -3.67 12.95
N ARG A 66 1.67 -3.61 12.24
CA ARG A 66 2.41 -2.37 11.94
C ARG A 66 2.63 -2.24 10.44
N VAL A 67 2.44 -1.03 9.90
CA VAL A 67 2.43 -0.79 8.45
C VAL A 67 3.46 0.25 8.04
N ALA A 68 4.37 -0.14 7.16
CA ALA A 68 5.21 0.77 6.39
C ALA A 68 4.46 1.12 5.09
N VAL A 69 3.92 2.33 5.05
CA VAL A 69 3.15 2.80 3.89
C VAL A 69 4.11 3.25 2.79
N LYS A 70 3.89 2.78 1.56
CA LYS A 70 4.60 3.27 0.37
C LYS A 70 4.67 4.81 0.38
N PRO A 71 5.85 5.42 0.20
CA PRO A 71 6.00 6.89 0.34
C PRO A 71 4.96 7.68 -0.43
N HIS A 72 4.76 7.37 -1.71
CA HIS A 72 3.84 8.10 -2.59
C HIS A 72 2.35 7.81 -2.32
N ALA A 73 2.02 6.84 -1.48
CA ALA A 73 0.65 6.56 -1.06
C ALA A 73 0.21 7.37 0.19
N SER A 74 1.03 8.32 0.66
CA SER A 74 0.69 9.15 1.81
C SER A 74 -0.69 9.84 1.70
N PRO A 75 -1.14 10.36 0.54
CA PRO A 75 -2.47 10.96 0.44
C PRO A 75 -3.61 9.98 0.74
N ILE A 76 -3.51 8.73 0.27
CA ILE A 76 -4.48 7.68 0.60
C ILE A 76 -4.42 7.35 2.10
N PHE A 77 -3.22 7.23 2.66
CA PHE A 77 -3.04 6.98 4.10
C PHE A 77 -3.66 8.10 4.95
N HIS A 78 -3.35 9.36 4.67
CA HIS A 78 -3.93 10.50 5.39
C HIS A 78 -5.46 10.57 5.25
N ALA A 79 -6.00 10.23 4.07
CA ALA A 79 -7.45 10.16 3.87
C ALA A 79 -8.11 9.07 4.73
N ILE A 80 -7.51 7.88 4.81
CA ILE A 80 -7.96 6.79 5.69
C ILE A 80 -7.91 7.23 7.16
N GLN A 81 -6.80 7.82 7.59
CA GLN A 81 -6.63 8.33 8.96
C GLN A 81 -7.62 9.46 9.29
N TYR A 82 -7.97 10.29 8.30
CA TYR A 82 -9.01 11.31 8.45
C TYR A 82 -10.41 10.69 8.65
N LEU A 83 -10.75 9.66 7.89
CA LEU A 83 -11.99 8.91 8.10
C LEU A 83 -12.06 8.29 9.49
N PHE A 84 -10.96 7.70 9.97
CA PHE A 84 -10.84 7.19 11.33
C PHE A 84 -10.85 8.24 12.45
N GLY A 85 -10.71 9.54 12.10
CA GLY A 85 -10.61 10.63 13.09
C GLY A 85 -9.22 10.79 13.71
N GLN A 86 -8.21 10.11 13.16
CA GLN A 86 -6.81 10.22 13.59
C GLN A 86 -6.03 11.34 12.88
N GLN A 87 -6.59 11.90 11.79
CA GLN A 87 -6.06 13.06 11.06
C GLN A 87 -7.07 14.20 11.12
N THR A 88 -6.58 15.46 11.06
CA THR A 88 -7.45 16.64 11.09
C THR A 88 -7.60 17.28 9.71
N LEU A 89 -8.73 17.96 9.51
CA LEU A 89 -8.98 18.72 8.31
C LEU A 89 -7.91 19.82 8.07
N GLU A 90 -7.54 20.52 9.12
CA GLU A 90 -6.50 21.58 9.06
C GLU A 90 -5.18 21.06 8.49
N LYS A 91 -4.76 19.86 8.94
CA LYS A 91 -3.53 19.23 8.45
C LYS A 91 -3.63 18.81 6.99
N LEU A 92 -4.77 18.26 6.56
CA LEU A 92 -5.01 17.91 5.16
C LEU A 92 -5.02 19.15 4.26
N GLN A 93 -5.72 20.20 4.67
CA GLN A 93 -5.74 21.48 3.94
C GLN A 93 -4.34 22.09 3.81
N ASN A 94 -3.48 21.82 4.80
CA ASN A 94 -2.09 22.28 4.78
C ASN A 94 -1.10 21.19 4.31
N PHE A 95 -1.55 20.20 3.54
CA PHE A 95 -0.70 19.15 2.99
C PHE A 95 0.57 19.70 2.33
N ARG A 96 1.74 19.17 2.67
CA ARG A 96 3.08 19.63 2.25
C ARG A 96 3.42 21.08 2.69
N GLY A 97 2.60 21.71 3.52
CA GLY A 97 2.90 22.99 4.16
C GLY A 97 3.58 22.80 5.52
N PHE A 98 4.05 23.89 6.10
CA PHE A 98 4.64 23.87 7.45
C PHE A 98 3.61 23.37 8.49
N LYS A 99 3.98 22.38 9.26
CA LYS A 99 3.11 21.69 10.23
C LYS A 99 1.86 21.04 9.62
N GLY A 100 1.76 20.90 8.30
CA GLY A 100 0.70 20.16 7.61
C GLY A 100 0.99 18.66 7.53
N ALA A 101 0.06 17.90 6.93
CA ALA A 101 0.27 16.48 6.62
C ALA A 101 1.47 16.31 5.68
N GLN A 102 2.32 15.34 5.98
CA GLN A 102 3.61 15.18 5.29
C GLN A 102 3.45 14.53 3.91
N SER A 103 4.37 14.84 3.03
CA SER A 103 4.46 14.21 1.69
C SER A 103 4.64 12.71 1.75
N TYR A 104 5.33 12.25 2.78
CA TYR A 104 5.63 10.85 3.09
C TYR A 104 5.34 10.64 4.55
N PRO A 105 4.67 9.54 4.95
CA PRO A 105 4.31 9.31 6.33
C PRO A 105 5.50 9.46 7.27
N SER A 106 5.34 10.24 8.32
CA SER A 106 6.40 10.55 9.28
C SER A 106 5.92 10.37 10.72
N ARG A 107 6.48 9.41 11.42
CA ARG A 107 6.14 9.11 12.82
C ARG A 107 6.38 10.28 13.77
N THR A 108 7.27 11.20 13.40
CA THR A 108 7.67 12.33 14.27
C THR A 108 7.00 13.66 13.91
N LYS A 109 6.44 13.78 12.70
CA LYS A 109 5.88 15.04 12.18
C LYS A 109 4.37 14.98 11.94
N ASP A 110 3.85 13.81 11.57
CA ASP A 110 2.42 13.61 11.40
C ASP A 110 1.73 13.36 12.74
N ILE A 111 0.46 13.72 12.82
CA ILE A 111 -0.38 13.48 14.00
C ILE A 111 -1.12 12.16 13.92
N ASP A 112 -1.29 11.64 12.71
CA ASP A 112 -1.90 10.36 12.45
C ASP A 112 -1.02 9.18 12.91
N ASP A 113 -1.62 8.01 13.01
CA ASP A 113 -0.99 6.82 13.58
C ASP A 113 0.00 6.16 12.62
N VAL A 114 1.10 6.85 12.33
CA VAL A 114 2.21 6.37 11.49
C VAL A 114 3.06 5.38 12.26
N ASP A 115 3.14 4.13 11.81
CA ASP A 115 4.00 3.11 12.44
C ASP A 115 5.48 3.29 12.04
N PHE A 116 5.76 3.53 10.75
CA PHE A 116 7.11 3.71 10.22
C PHE A 116 7.20 4.98 9.38
N SER A 117 8.28 5.73 9.53
CA SER A 117 8.60 6.84 8.63
C SER A 117 9.18 6.29 7.34
N THR A 118 8.54 6.60 6.20
CA THR A 118 8.88 6.02 4.89
C THR A 118 9.42 7.05 3.89
N GLY A 119 9.96 8.15 4.38
CA GLY A 119 10.49 9.23 3.52
C GLY A 119 11.69 8.82 2.66
N SER A 120 12.45 7.82 3.07
CA SER A 120 13.53 7.23 2.28
C SER A 120 13.03 5.92 1.66
N VAL A 121 13.09 5.85 0.34
CA VAL A 121 12.60 4.70 -0.44
C VAL A 121 13.36 3.43 -0.03
N GLY A 122 12.65 2.32 0.15
CA GLY A 122 13.20 1.03 0.58
C GLY A 122 13.42 0.88 2.08
N LEU A 123 13.77 1.96 2.80
CA LEU A 123 14.06 1.84 4.25
C LEU A 123 12.83 1.43 5.06
N GLY A 124 11.64 1.93 4.74
CA GLY A 124 10.40 1.50 5.41
C GLY A 124 10.16 0.01 5.27
N VAL A 125 10.48 -0.54 4.10
CA VAL A 125 10.36 -1.97 3.80
C VAL A 125 11.33 -2.77 4.68
N ALA A 126 12.61 -2.43 4.69
CA ALA A 126 13.62 -3.07 5.52
C ALA A 126 13.27 -2.99 7.01
N GLN A 127 12.76 -1.85 7.48
CA GLN A 127 12.33 -1.68 8.87
C GLN A 127 11.24 -2.67 9.30
N THR A 128 10.33 -3.09 8.42
CA THR A 128 9.32 -4.09 8.77
C THR A 128 9.96 -5.43 9.12
N LEU A 129 10.99 -5.83 8.39
CA LEU A 129 11.73 -7.06 8.67
C LEU A 129 12.47 -7.00 10.01
N PHE A 130 13.21 -5.93 10.24
CA PHE A 130 13.90 -5.76 11.52
C PHE A 130 12.93 -5.57 12.71
N SER A 131 11.76 -4.99 12.48
CA SER A 131 10.73 -4.91 13.53
C SER A 131 10.14 -6.28 13.85
N SER A 132 10.00 -7.17 12.85
CA SER A 132 9.61 -8.57 13.10
C SER A 132 10.68 -9.29 13.93
N LEU A 133 11.97 -9.10 13.63
CA LEU A 133 13.07 -9.63 14.42
C LEU A 133 13.02 -9.13 15.87
N VAL A 134 12.78 -7.85 16.07
CA VAL A 134 12.63 -7.26 17.43
C VAL A 134 11.43 -7.86 18.15
N GLN A 135 10.30 -8.04 17.46
CA GLN A 135 9.12 -8.71 18.05
C GLN A 135 9.46 -10.11 18.54
N ASP A 136 10.13 -10.92 17.70
CA ASP A 136 10.53 -12.28 18.06
C ASP A 136 11.51 -12.29 19.25
N TYR A 137 12.49 -11.37 19.24
CA TYR A 137 13.44 -11.21 20.34
C TYR A 137 12.75 -10.86 21.67
N VAL A 138 11.84 -9.89 21.65
CA VAL A 138 11.10 -9.44 22.84
C VAL A 138 10.27 -10.60 23.41
N ARG A 139 9.60 -11.36 22.54
CA ARG A 139 8.80 -12.52 22.96
C ARG A 139 9.67 -13.68 23.49
N ALA A 140 10.82 -13.93 22.88
CA ALA A 140 11.78 -14.92 23.36
C ALA A 140 12.33 -14.59 24.76
N LYS A 141 12.33 -13.32 25.16
CA LYS A 141 12.64 -12.89 26.53
C LYS A 141 11.46 -13.02 27.50
N GLY A 142 10.31 -13.51 27.06
CA GLY A 142 9.11 -13.63 27.85
C GLY A 142 8.32 -12.32 28.02
N TRP A 143 8.67 -11.25 27.28
CA TRP A 143 7.99 -9.96 27.35
C TRP A 143 6.89 -9.87 26.29
N GLY A 144 5.75 -9.25 26.67
CA GLY A 144 4.62 -9.04 25.75
C GLY A 144 3.97 -10.33 25.25
N THR A 145 4.14 -11.46 25.96
CA THR A 145 3.54 -12.75 25.60
C THR A 145 2.05 -12.82 25.90
N ASP A 146 1.55 -11.87 26.67
CA ASP A 146 0.13 -11.64 26.98
C ASP A 146 -0.66 -11.02 25.79
N ARG A 147 0.03 -10.68 24.70
CA ARG A 147 -0.55 -10.04 23.52
C ARG A 147 -0.35 -10.88 22.27
N PRO A 148 -1.27 -10.77 21.28
CA PRO A 148 -1.08 -11.41 19.97
C PRO A 148 0.16 -10.89 19.26
N GLU A 149 0.73 -11.73 18.42
CA GLU A 149 1.77 -11.30 17.46
C GLU A 149 1.14 -10.49 16.33
N GLY A 150 1.75 -9.35 16.03
CA GLY A 150 1.35 -8.54 14.89
C GLY A 150 2.14 -8.90 13.63
N HIS A 151 1.53 -8.67 12.46
CA HIS A 151 2.25 -8.70 11.19
C HIS A 151 2.95 -7.35 10.98
N MET A 152 4.18 -7.42 10.48
CA MET A 152 4.92 -6.26 9.98
C MET A 152 4.67 -6.15 8.47
N VAL A 153 3.82 -5.21 8.09
CA VAL A 153 3.31 -5.08 6.72
C VAL A 153 4.05 -3.96 6.00
N ALA A 154 4.60 -4.21 4.80
CA ALA A 154 5.11 -3.17 3.93
C ALA A 154 4.27 -3.06 2.66
N LEU A 155 3.92 -1.83 2.28
CA LEU A 155 3.37 -1.50 0.97
C LEU A 155 4.52 -0.96 0.11
N ILE A 156 4.82 -1.63 -0.99
CA ILE A 156 6.04 -1.44 -1.76
C ILE A 156 5.67 -1.08 -3.20
N GLY A 157 6.32 -0.06 -3.77
CA GLY A 157 6.26 0.15 -5.23
C GLY A 157 7.15 -0.84 -5.97
N ASP A 158 6.75 -1.24 -7.16
CA ASP A 158 7.58 -2.11 -8.01
C ASP A 158 8.97 -1.52 -8.30
N ALA A 159 9.06 -0.21 -8.52
CA ALA A 159 10.32 0.51 -8.66
C ALA A 159 11.10 0.66 -7.34
N GLU A 160 10.44 0.57 -6.19
CA GLU A 160 11.09 0.60 -4.89
C GLU A 160 11.91 -0.67 -4.64
N MET A 161 11.58 -1.76 -5.35
CA MET A 161 12.35 -3.00 -5.31
C MET A 161 13.76 -2.87 -5.90
N ASP A 162 14.11 -1.75 -6.52
CA ASP A 162 15.46 -1.48 -7.01
C ASP A 162 16.44 -1.07 -5.87
N GLU A 163 15.92 -0.79 -4.66
CA GLU A 163 16.72 -0.38 -3.52
C GLU A 163 17.47 -1.56 -2.88
N GLY A 164 18.80 -1.45 -2.77
CA GLY A 164 19.69 -2.52 -2.30
C GLY A 164 19.38 -3.00 -0.88
N ASN A 165 18.95 -2.09 0.02
CA ASN A 165 18.61 -2.42 1.41
C ASN A 165 17.43 -3.41 1.55
N ILE A 166 16.57 -3.52 0.53
CA ILE A 166 15.47 -4.51 0.51
C ILE A 166 16.06 -5.93 0.38
N PHE A 167 17.06 -6.11 -0.49
CA PHE A 167 17.71 -7.41 -0.68
C PHE A 167 18.55 -7.81 0.53
N GLU A 168 19.22 -6.85 1.16
CA GLU A 168 19.93 -7.08 2.42
C GLU A 168 18.95 -7.51 3.52
N ALA A 169 17.83 -6.82 3.66
CA ALA A 169 16.79 -7.17 4.63
C ALA A 169 16.20 -8.58 4.35
N LEU A 170 15.96 -8.96 3.09
CA LEU A 170 15.50 -10.31 2.73
C LEU A 170 16.48 -11.38 3.20
N ALA A 171 17.77 -11.17 2.97
CA ALA A 171 18.81 -12.10 3.38
C ALA A 171 18.86 -12.24 4.92
N GLU A 172 18.77 -11.12 5.65
CA GLU A 172 18.71 -11.12 7.11
C GLU A 172 17.44 -11.80 7.63
N GLY A 173 16.29 -11.54 7.03
CA GLY A 173 15.03 -12.19 7.39
C GLY A 173 15.10 -13.72 7.27
N TRP A 174 15.74 -14.22 6.21
CA TRP A 174 15.96 -15.65 6.01
C TRP A 174 16.91 -16.23 7.05
N LYS A 175 18.05 -15.56 7.33
CA LYS A 175 19.01 -15.99 8.36
C LYS A 175 18.39 -16.16 9.74
N HIS A 176 17.42 -15.32 10.07
CA HIS A 176 16.75 -15.28 11.36
C HIS A 176 15.42 -16.05 11.40
N GLY A 177 15.00 -16.65 10.29
CA GLY A 177 13.76 -17.42 10.21
C GLY A 177 12.50 -16.63 10.52
N LEU A 178 12.44 -15.35 10.12
CA LEU A 178 11.32 -14.46 10.40
C LEU A 178 10.05 -14.93 9.70
N ARG A 179 8.88 -14.74 10.34
CA ARG A 179 7.60 -15.30 9.90
C ARG A 179 6.49 -14.28 9.74
N LYS A 180 6.36 -13.35 10.65
CA LYS A 180 5.23 -12.40 10.76
C LYS A 180 5.47 -11.14 9.92
N THR A 181 5.82 -11.32 8.64
CA THR A 181 6.08 -10.23 7.71
C THR A 181 5.25 -10.41 6.44
N TRP A 182 4.53 -9.36 6.05
CA TRP A 182 3.78 -9.28 4.81
C TRP A 182 4.32 -8.13 3.96
N TRP A 183 4.71 -8.41 2.73
CA TRP A 183 5.07 -7.39 1.76
C TRP A 183 4.07 -7.39 0.61
N VAL A 184 3.44 -6.25 0.36
CA VAL A 184 2.47 -6.07 -0.71
C VAL A 184 3.09 -5.19 -1.78
N VAL A 185 3.48 -5.79 -2.89
CA VAL A 185 4.07 -5.10 -4.04
C VAL A 185 2.95 -4.54 -4.91
N ASP A 186 2.90 -3.21 -5.01
CA ASP A 186 2.06 -2.47 -5.95
C ASP A 186 2.67 -2.60 -7.35
N TYR A 187 2.37 -3.72 -8.03
CA TYR A 187 2.92 -4.02 -9.34
C TYR A 187 2.09 -3.33 -10.43
N ASN A 188 2.28 -2.02 -10.53
CA ASN A 188 1.61 -1.20 -11.54
C ASN A 188 2.37 -1.13 -12.87
N ARG A 189 3.54 -1.71 -12.95
CA ARG A 189 4.38 -1.84 -14.15
C ARG A 189 4.93 -0.52 -14.70
N GLN A 190 4.91 0.55 -13.90
CA GLN A 190 5.41 1.86 -14.26
C GLN A 190 6.40 2.38 -13.22
N SER A 191 7.66 2.59 -13.62
CA SER A 191 8.71 3.21 -12.81
C SER A 191 8.96 4.62 -13.31
N LEU A 192 8.76 5.63 -12.45
CA LEU A 192 8.81 7.03 -12.84
C LEU A 192 7.92 7.27 -14.08
N ASP A 193 8.51 7.69 -15.19
CA ASP A 193 7.86 7.92 -16.47
C ASP A 193 8.21 6.82 -17.51
N ALA A 194 8.65 5.65 -17.05
CA ALA A 194 8.98 4.49 -17.85
C ALA A 194 8.12 3.28 -17.49
N VAL A 195 8.05 2.33 -18.42
CA VAL A 195 7.36 1.05 -18.20
C VAL A 195 8.38 0.00 -17.76
N VAL A 196 8.03 -0.77 -16.76
CA VAL A 196 8.85 -1.87 -16.23
C VAL A 196 8.99 -2.96 -17.31
N ARG A 197 10.20 -3.53 -17.42
CA ARG A 197 10.49 -4.62 -18.37
C ARG A 197 9.62 -5.84 -18.08
N GLU A 198 9.15 -6.47 -19.15
CA GLU A 198 8.38 -7.71 -19.06
C GLU A 198 9.16 -8.80 -18.33
N GLY A 199 8.43 -9.63 -17.56
CA GLY A 199 8.99 -10.75 -16.82
C GLY A 199 9.67 -10.38 -15.51
N LEU A 200 9.70 -9.11 -15.11
CA LEU A 200 10.30 -8.70 -13.83
C LEU A 200 9.63 -9.39 -12.63
N TRP A 201 8.30 -9.49 -12.63
CA TRP A 201 7.56 -10.14 -11.55
C TRP A 201 7.96 -11.61 -11.35
N THR A 202 8.25 -12.36 -12.43
CA THR A 202 8.73 -13.75 -12.34
C THR A 202 10.08 -13.82 -11.61
N LYS A 203 10.94 -12.80 -11.80
CA LYS A 203 12.21 -12.70 -11.09
C LYS A 203 11.98 -12.44 -9.60
N PHE A 204 11.08 -11.53 -9.27
CA PHE A 204 10.73 -11.25 -7.89
C PHE A 204 10.11 -12.48 -7.21
N GLU A 205 9.16 -13.13 -7.86
CA GLU A 205 8.56 -14.38 -7.33
C GLU A 205 9.64 -15.41 -7.02
N THR A 206 10.53 -15.68 -7.98
CA THR A 206 11.64 -16.65 -7.79
C THR A 206 12.54 -16.23 -6.63
N MET A 207 12.88 -14.96 -6.52
CA MET A 207 13.70 -14.44 -5.45
C MET A 207 13.05 -14.62 -4.07
N PHE A 208 11.78 -14.24 -3.91
CA PHE A 208 11.07 -14.40 -2.65
C PHE A 208 10.98 -15.87 -2.24
N ARG A 209 10.65 -16.78 -3.18
CA ARG A 209 10.61 -18.22 -2.92
C ARG A 209 11.98 -18.77 -2.50
N ASN A 210 13.07 -18.31 -3.11
CA ASN A 210 14.43 -18.70 -2.74
C ASN A 210 14.80 -18.26 -1.32
N PHE A 211 14.23 -17.16 -0.82
CA PHE A 211 14.36 -16.71 0.56
C PHE A 211 13.30 -17.31 1.52
N GLY A 212 12.57 -18.33 1.08
CA GLY A 212 11.62 -19.06 1.92
C GLY A 212 10.28 -18.35 2.15
N TRP A 213 9.95 -17.34 1.34
CA TRP A 213 8.66 -16.65 1.38
C TRP A 213 7.59 -17.42 0.62
N ASP A 214 6.37 -17.38 1.11
CA ASP A 214 5.21 -17.70 0.29
C ASP A 214 4.87 -16.53 -0.62
N VAL A 215 4.50 -16.81 -1.86
CA VAL A 215 4.17 -15.76 -2.84
C VAL A 215 2.75 -15.95 -3.33
N VAL A 216 1.95 -14.90 -3.16
CA VAL A 216 0.56 -14.81 -3.63
C VAL A 216 0.50 -13.80 -4.78
N VAL A 217 0.17 -14.28 -5.98
CA VAL A 217 0.07 -13.43 -7.18
C VAL A 217 -1.38 -13.06 -7.42
N LEU A 218 -1.70 -11.79 -7.24
CA LEU A 218 -3.02 -11.20 -7.47
C LEU A 218 -3.03 -10.55 -8.87
N ARG A 219 -3.10 -11.38 -9.92
CA ARG A 219 -3.02 -10.90 -11.31
C ARG A 219 -4.37 -10.46 -11.85
N HIS A 220 -5.39 -11.31 -11.72
CA HIS A 220 -6.72 -11.12 -12.26
C HIS A 220 -7.72 -10.89 -11.14
N GLY A 221 -8.67 -10.01 -11.35
CA GLY A 221 -9.82 -9.85 -10.48
C GLY A 221 -10.99 -10.77 -10.88
N ARG A 222 -11.99 -10.87 -10.04
CA ARG A 222 -13.13 -11.80 -10.24
C ARG A 222 -13.91 -11.55 -11.53
N LEU A 223 -14.00 -10.31 -12.02
CA LEU A 223 -14.65 -10.03 -13.31
C LEU A 223 -13.85 -10.62 -14.47
N GLN A 224 -12.51 -10.56 -14.44
CA GLN A 224 -11.66 -11.20 -15.43
C GLN A 224 -11.76 -12.72 -15.37
N GLU A 225 -11.67 -13.30 -14.16
CA GLU A 225 -11.82 -14.76 -13.97
C GLU A 225 -13.17 -15.27 -14.47
N ALA A 226 -14.26 -14.53 -14.21
CA ALA A 226 -15.57 -14.87 -14.72
C ALA A 226 -15.61 -14.81 -16.26
N ALA A 227 -14.99 -13.79 -16.87
CA ALA A 227 -14.91 -13.68 -18.32
C ALA A 227 -14.05 -14.78 -18.96
N PHE A 228 -13.01 -15.24 -18.28
CA PHE A 228 -12.17 -16.35 -18.76
C PHE A 228 -12.90 -17.70 -18.76
N ALA A 229 -13.90 -17.88 -17.88
CA ALA A 229 -14.75 -19.06 -17.85
C ALA A 229 -15.82 -19.08 -18.97
N GLU A 230 -16.01 -17.98 -19.69
CA GLU A 230 -16.96 -17.89 -20.80
C GLU A 230 -16.38 -18.48 -22.10
N PRO A 231 -17.23 -18.89 -23.07
CA PRO A 231 -16.76 -19.30 -24.39
C PRO A 231 -15.84 -18.23 -25.03
N GLY A 232 -14.64 -18.61 -25.41
CA GLY A 232 -13.61 -17.72 -25.95
C GLY A 232 -12.79 -16.98 -24.89
N GLY A 233 -13.09 -17.15 -23.60
CA GLY A 233 -12.42 -16.47 -22.49
C GLY A 233 -10.98 -16.89 -22.29
N GLU A 234 -10.61 -18.15 -22.60
CA GLU A 234 -9.21 -18.62 -22.55
C GLU A 234 -8.31 -17.79 -23.50
N ARG A 235 -8.79 -17.52 -24.71
CA ARG A 235 -8.05 -16.69 -25.68
C ARG A 235 -7.89 -15.24 -25.18
N LEU A 236 -8.91 -14.70 -24.50
CA LEU A 236 -8.79 -13.38 -23.88
C LEU A 236 -7.76 -13.40 -22.76
N ARG A 237 -7.74 -14.43 -21.92
CA ARG A 237 -6.74 -14.63 -20.87
C ARG A 237 -5.33 -14.67 -21.45
N ASP A 238 -5.08 -15.53 -22.43
CA ASP A 238 -3.78 -15.68 -23.07
C ASP A 238 -3.28 -14.35 -23.67
N TRP A 239 -4.20 -13.60 -24.30
CA TRP A 239 -3.88 -12.29 -24.84
C TRP A 239 -3.50 -11.30 -23.73
N ILE A 240 -4.25 -11.24 -22.63
CA ILE A 240 -3.94 -10.37 -21.48
C ILE A 240 -2.58 -10.75 -20.87
N GLU A 241 -2.31 -12.04 -20.76
CA GLU A 241 -1.06 -12.54 -20.17
C GLU A 241 0.16 -12.27 -21.05
N ALA A 242 -0.01 -12.26 -22.38
CA ALA A 242 1.04 -11.94 -23.34
C ALA A 242 1.15 -10.45 -23.69
N CYS A 243 0.17 -9.62 -23.25
CA CYS A 243 0.14 -8.21 -23.61
C CYS A 243 1.32 -7.45 -23.03
N PRO A 244 2.11 -6.73 -23.84
CA PRO A 244 3.19 -5.90 -23.36
C PRO A 244 2.70 -4.83 -22.36
N ASN A 245 3.46 -4.58 -21.31
CA ASN A 245 3.11 -3.61 -20.26
C ASN A 245 2.81 -2.22 -20.81
N GLN A 246 3.60 -1.76 -21.80
CA GLN A 246 3.40 -0.46 -22.45
C GLN A 246 2.08 -0.41 -23.20
N LEU A 247 1.74 -1.47 -23.93
CA LEU A 247 0.47 -1.55 -24.67
C LEU A 247 -0.72 -1.57 -23.71
N TYR A 248 -0.63 -2.36 -22.64
CA TYR A 248 -1.70 -2.44 -21.64
C TYR A 248 -1.97 -1.07 -21.02
N SER A 249 -0.93 -0.35 -20.63
CA SER A 249 -1.04 1.00 -20.05
C SER A 249 -1.65 1.99 -21.06
N ALA A 250 -1.18 1.97 -22.31
CA ALA A 250 -1.70 2.85 -23.35
C ALA A 250 -3.19 2.60 -23.65
N LEU A 251 -3.61 1.34 -23.73
CA LEU A 251 -5.01 0.98 -23.94
C LEU A 251 -5.89 1.34 -22.74
N THR A 252 -5.37 1.18 -21.53
CA THR A 252 -6.06 1.62 -20.30
C THR A 252 -6.33 3.13 -20.35
N PHE A 253 -5.35 3.93 -20.73
CA PHE A 253 -5.51 5.38 -20.84
C PHE A 253 -6.48 5.79 -21.96
N GLN A 254 -6.47 5.07 -23.10
CA GLN A 254 -7.34 5.35 -24.23
C GLN A 254 -8.79 4.88 -24.05
N GLY A 255 -9.05 4.00 -23.08
CA GLY A 255 -10.39 3.56 -22.70
C GLY A 255 -10.98 2.42 -23.55
N GLY A 256 -12.27 2.12 -23.31
CA GLY A 256 -12.94 0.92 -23.80
C GLY A 256 -13.01 0.78 -25.31
N ALA A 257 -13.22 1.86 -26.04
CA ALA A 257 -13.22 1.83 -27.51
C ALA A 257 -11.86 1.41 -28.10
N ALA A 258 -10.76 1.80 -27.45
CA ALA A 258 -9.42 1.39 -27.87
C ALA A 258 -9.19 -0.09 -27.53
N TRP A 259 -9.59 -0.53 -26.35
CA TRP A 259 -9.59 -1.93 -25.95
C TRP A 259 -10.35 -2.80 -26.97
N ARG A 260 -11.58 -2.43 -27.30
CA ARG A 260 -12.41 -3.16 -28.27
C ARG A 260 -11.72 -3.31 -29.61
N ARG A 261 -11.28 -2.19 -30.22
CA ARG A 261 -10.57 -2.22 -31.51
C ARG A 261 -9.35 -3.14 -31.49
N ARG A 262 -8.57 -3.07 -30.42
CA ARG A 262 -7.35 -3.86 -30.30
C ARG A 262 -7.64 -5.33 -30.12
N LEU A 263 -8.53 -5.70 -29.22
CA LEU A 263 -8.90 -7.09 -28.95
C LEU A 263 -9.53 -7.75 -30.16
N LEU A 264 -10.47 -7.09 -30.85
CA LEU A 264 -11.07 -7.62 -32.07
C LEU A 264 -10.03 -7.79 -33.19
N ASN A 265 -9.10 -6.82 -33.33
CA ASN A 265 -8.03 -6.93 -34.32
C ASN A 265 -7.09 -8.11 -34.05
N ASP A 266 -6.68 -8.30 -32.81
CA ASP A 266 -5.66 -9.30 -32.48
C ASP A 266 -6.26 -10.71 -32.31
N LEU A 267 -7.48 -10.82 -31.80
CA LEU A 267 -8.12 -12.10 -31.49
C LEU A 267 -9.04 -12.62 -32.61
N CYS A 268 -9.61 -11.74 -33.43
CA CYS A 268 -10.58 -12.12 -34.45
C CYS A 268 -10.04 -12.11 -35.88
N LYS A 269 -8.75 -11.83 -36.11
CA LYS A 269 -8.12 -11.87 -37.43
C LYS A 269 -7.09 -13.00 -37.61
N GLN A 270 -6.94 -13.89 -36.63
CA GLN A 270 -6.04 -15.03 -36.72
C GLN A 270 -6.66 -16.12 -37.62
N GLU A 271 -5.94 -16.54 -38.67
CA GLU A 271 -6.39 -17.61 -39.53
C GLU A 271 -6.48 -18.96 -38.79
N GLY A 272 -7.55 -19.70 -39.04
CA GLY A 272 -7.71 -21.09 -38.59
C GLY A 272 -8.30 -21.32 -37.20
N ALA A 273 -8.63 -20.29 -36.41
CA ALA A 273 -9.29 -20.42 -35.11
C ALA A 273 -10.79 -20.06 -35.21
N ASP A 274 -11.64 -20.76 -34.45
CA ASP A 274 -13.03 -20.34 -34.26
C ASP A 274 -13.07 -18.99 -33.53
N GLN A 275 -13.39 -17.94 -34.27
CA GLN A 275 -13.37 -16.55 -33.80
C GLN A 275 -14.69 -16.11 -33.17
N GLY A 276 -15.77 -16.86 -33.42
CA GLY A 276 -17.13 -16.53 -33.01
C GLY A 276 -17.27 -16.31 -31.51
N PRO A 277 -16.83 -17.24 -30.64
CA PRO A 277 -16.97 -17.12 -29.22
C PRO A 277 -16.25 -15.91 -28.60
N VAL A 278 -14.97 -15.64 -29.00
CA VAL A 278 -14.22 -14.51 -28.45
C VAL A 278 -14.72 -13.17 -28.97
N SER A 279 -15.16 -13.10 -30.23
CA SER A 279 -15.81 -11.91 -30.80
C SER A 279 -17.10 -11.58 -30.02
N ALA A 280 -17.95 -12.57 -29.84
CA ALA A 280 -19.19 -12.43 -29.08
C ALA A 280 -18.93 -11.98 -27.62
N LEU A 281 -17.88 -12.52 -26.98
CA LEU A 281 -17.48 -12.13 -25.63
C LEU A 281 -17.10 -10.64 -25.55
N ILE A 282 -16.42 -10.11 -26.58
CA ILE A 282 -16.01 -8.70 -26.64
C ILE A 282 -17.18 -7.81 -27.04
N GLU A 283 -17.93 -8.18 -28.09
CA GLU A 283 -18.98 -7.34 -28.71
C GLU A 283 -20.21 -7.14 -27.83
N ARG A 284 -20.60 -8.10 -27.01
CA ARG A 284 -21.73 -7.97 -26.08
C ARG A 284 -21.48 -6.99 -24.93
N ARG A 285 -20.26 -6.60 -24.65
CA ARG A 285 -19.94 -5.62 -23.62
C ARG A 285 -19.91 -4.21 -24.20
N SER A 286 -20.47 -3.22 -23.49
CA SER A 286 -20.25 -1.81 -23.84
C SER A 286 -18.76 -1.45 -23.70
N ASP A 287 -18.34 -0.30 -24.24
CA ASP A 287 -16.98 0.17 -24.07
C ASP A 287 -16.62 0.38 -22.60
N ASP A 288 -17.55 0.92 -21.80
CA ASP A 288 -17.35 1.10 -20.35
C ASP A 288 -17.23 -0.24 -19.62
N ALA A 289 -18.08 -1.21 -19.96
CA ALA A 289 -18.02 -2.54 -19.38
C ALA A 289 -16.72 -3.26 -19.75
N LEU A 290 -16.21 -3.05 -20.97
CA LEU A 290 -14.94 -3.60 -21.41
C LEU A 290 -13.76 -2.92 -20.70
N ALA A 291 -13.79 -1.59 -20.56
CA ALA A 291 -12.77 -0.86 -19.78
C ALA A 291 -12.75 -1.33 -18.31
N THR A 292 -13.93 -1.53 -17.71
CA THR A 292 -14.07 -2.06 -16.36
C THR A 292 -13.48 -3.46 -16.24
N LEU A 293 -13.81 -4.35 -17.17
CA LEU A 293 -13.26 -5.70 -17.24
C LEU A 293 -11.73 -5.68 -17.33
N MET A 294 -11.17 -4.89 -18.26
CA MET A 294 -9.73 -4.80 -18.46
C MET A 294 -9.00 -4.10 -17.30
N GLY A 295 -9.70 -3.23 -16.56
CA GLY A 295 -9.18 -2.62 -15.32
C GLY A 295 -9.31 -3.48 -14.08
N ASN A 296 -10.06 -4.60 -14.13
CA ASN A 296 -10.28 -5.46 -12.96
C ASN A 296 -9.08 -6.40 -12.72
N LEU A 297 -7.95 -5.83 -12.37
CA LEU A 297 -6.76 -6.56 -11.94
C LEU A 297 -6.91 -6.99 -10.47
N GLY A 298 -6.19 -8.04 -10.06
CA GLY A 298 -6.31 -8.58 -8.71
C GLY A 298 -6.02 -7.58 -7.57
N GLY A 299 -5.13 -6.60 -7.81
CA GLY A 299 -4.88 -5.50 -6.88
C GLY A 299 -5.98 -4.44 -6.80
N HIS A 300 -6.99 -4.51 -7.70
CA HIS A 300 -8.15 -3.62 -7.73
C HIS A 300 -9.47 -4.35 -7.44
N ASP A 301 -9.40 -5.63 -7.06
CA ASP A 301 -10.56 -6.47 -6.76
C ASP A 301 -10.65 -6.74 -5.25
N LEU A 302 -11.55 -6.02 -4.57
CA LEU A 302 -11.72 -6.14 -3.12
C LEU A 302 -11.95 -7.58 -2.65
N PRO A 303 -12.84 -8.39 -3.28
CA PRO A 303 -13.02 -9.77 -2.87
C PRO A 303 -11.74 -10.61 -2.94
N SER A 304 -10.98 -10.50 -4.03
CA SER A 304 -9.71 -11.24 -4.20
C SER A 304 -8.66 -10.85 -3.17
N LEU A 305 -8.57 -9.55 -2.86
CA LEU A 305 -7.66 -9.04 -1.84
C LEU A 305 -8.03 -9.54 -0.44
N LEU A 306 -9.30 -9.46 -0.07
CA LEU A 306 -9.78 -9.93 1.24
C LEU A 306 -9.54 -11.42 1.43
N GLU A 307 -9.84 -12.22 0.42
CA GLU A 307 -9.60 -13.66 0.43
C GLU A 307 -8.11 -13.98 0.58
N ALA A 308 -7.25 -13.34 -0.20
CA ALA A 308 -5.82 -13.55 -0.16
C ALA A 308 -5.20 -13.19 1.21
N PHE A 309 -5.60 -12.06 1.78
CA PHE A 309 -5.12 -11.64 3.11
C PHE A 309 -5.62 -12.57 4.22
N GLU A 310 -6.86 -13.04 4.15
CA GLU A 310 -7.41 -13.96 5.14
C GLU A 310 -6.70 -15.32 5.09
N GLN A 311 -6.49 -15.87 3.90
CA GLN A 311 -5.73 -17.10 3.72
C GLN A 311 -4.31 -16.96 4.26
N ALA A 312 -3.64 -15.85 3.98
CA ALA A 312 -2.26 -15.61 4.42
C ALA A 312 -2.10 -15.51 5.95
N ARG A 313 -3.16 -15.23 6.70
CA ARG A 313 -3.09 -15.22 8.17
C ARG A 313 -2.70 -16.56 8.78
N THR A 314 -2.99 -17.64 8.09
CA THR A 314 -2.68 -19.01 8.53
C THR A 314 -1.27 -19.46 8.15
N HIS A 315 -0.54 -18.69 7.33
CA HIS A 315 0.81 -19.02 6.90
C HIS A 315 1.82 -18.88 8.04
N ASP A 316 2.69 -19.88 8.17
CA ASP A 316 3.82 -19.86 9.11
C ASP A 316 5.13 -19.46 8.41
N ARG A 317 5.03 -18.60 7.40
CA ARG A 317 6.13 -18.04 6.63
C ARG A 317 5.81 -16.56 6.32
N PRO A 318 6.83 -15.75 6.03
CA PRO A 318 6.57 -14.43 5.49
C PRO A 318 5.89 -14.55 4.11
N VAL A 319 5.00 -13.61 3.80
CA VAL A 319 4.20 -13.63 2.57
C VAL A 319 4.47 -12.39 1.74
N CYS A 320 4.78 -12.60 0.46
CA CYS A 320 4.82 -11.56 -0.55
C CYS A 320 3.56 -11.62 -1.41
N PHE A 321 2.79 -10.55 -1.43
CA PHE A 321 1.66 -10.37 -2.34
C PHE A 321 2.13 -9.54 -3.53
N ILE A 322 2.06 -10.08 -4.74
CA ILE A 322 2.32 -9.33 -5.98
C ILE A 322 0.97 -8.90 -6.52
N ALA A 323 0.57 -7.68 -6.17
CA ALA A 323 -0.73 -7.13 -6.57
C ALA A 323 -0.60 -6.38 -7.90
N TYR A 324 -1.19 -6.93 -8.94
CA TYR A 324 -1.28 -6.25 -10.24
C TYR A 324 -2.26 -5.10 -10.12
N THR A 325 -1.78 -3.90 -10.43
CA THR A 325 -2.53 -2.66 -10.33
C THR A 325 -2.36 -1.79 -11.59
N ILE A 326 -3.05 -0.67 -11.61
CA ILE A 326 -2.93 0.37 -12.62
C ILE A 326 -2.54 1.66 -11.91
N LYS A 327 -1.42 2.25 -12.29
CA LYS A 327 -1.01 3.56 -11.79
C LYS A 327 -2.04 4.62 -12.21
N GLY A 328 -2.66 5.25 -11.24
CA GLY A 328 -3.75 6.19 -11.48
C GLY A 328 -5.15 5.55 -11.56
N PHE A 329 -5.34 4.33 -11.07
CA PHE A 329 -6.64 3.65 -11.09
C PHE A 329 -7.76 4.54 -10.53
N GLY A 330 -8.88 4.63 -11.27
CA GLY A 330 -10.02 5.48 -10.91
C GLY A 330 -9.84 6.97 -11.22
N LEU A 331 -8.72 7.37 -11.80
CA LEU A 331 -8.43 8.75 -12.22
C LEU A 331 -8.30 8.85 -13.76
N PRO A 332 -8.57 10.03 -14.34
CA PRO A 332 -8.32 10.27 -15.78
C PRO A 332 -6.87 10.07 -16.22
N LEU A 333 -5.94 9.96 -15.29
CA LEU A 333 -4.51 9.74 -15.51
C LEU A 333 -4.15 8.24 -15.54
N ALA A 334 -5.11 7.34 -15.41
CA ALA A 334 -4.87 5.89 -15.35
C ALA A 334 -4.10 5.40 -16.58
N GLY A 335 -2.96 4.78 -16.37
CA GLY A 335 -2.12 4.23 -17.44
C GLY A 335 -1.38 5.26 -18.32
N HIS A 336 -1.55 6.58 -18.08
CA HIS A 336 -0.81 7.58 -18.84
C HIS A 336 0.71 7.48 -18.59
N LYS A 337 1.51 7.63 -19.61
CA LYS A 337 2.97 7.50 -19.51
C LYS A 337 3.63 8.52 -18.56
N ASP A 338 3.12 9.76 -18.53
CA ASP A 338 3.66 10.86 -17.74
C ASP A 338 2.86 11.11 -16.45
N ASN A 339 2.24 10.07 -15.87
CA ASN A 339 1.37 10.21 -14.70
C ASN A 339 2.12 10.26 -13.35
N HIS A 340 3.43 10.03 -13.35
CA HIS A 340 4.19 9.99 -12.08
C HIS A 340 4.11 11.32 -11.32
N ALA A 341 4.41 12.42 -11.99
CA ALA A 341 4.32 13.77 -11.44
C ALA A 341 3.14 14.59 -12.00
N GLY A 342 2.34 13.98 -12.88
CA GLY A 342 1.15 14.59 -13.47
C GLY A 342 0.09 14.88 -12.42
N LEU A 343 -0.58 16.04 -12.54
CA LEU A 343 -1.73 16.39 -11.72
C LEU A 343 -2.96 16.53 -12.60
N MET A 344 -4.11 16.17 -12.03
CA MET A 344 -5.39 16.45 -12.68
C MET A 344 -5.61 17.96 -12.79
N THR A 345 -6.15 18.36 -13.94
CA THR A 345 -6.57 19.76 -14.14
C THR A 345 -7.78 20.09 -13.26
N PRO A 346 -8.07 21.41 -13.02
CA PRO A 346 -9.29 21.81 -12.31
C PRO A 346 -10.57 21.27 -12.97
N GLU A 347 -10.61 21.20 -14.31
CA GLU A 347 -11.75 20.66 -15.07
C GLU A 347 -11.92 19.14 -14.82
N GLN A 348 -10.83 18.38 -14.82
CA GLN A 348 -10.87 16.94 -14.51
C GLN A 348 -11.35 16.68 -13.08
N ILE A 349 -10.89 17.49 -12.12
CA ILE A 349 -11.38 17.45 -10.74
C ILE A 349 -12.87 17.79 -10.66
N ALA A 350 -13.35 18.79 -11.40
CA ALA A 350 -14.76 19.14 -11.41
C ALA A 350 -15.64 18.01 -11.97
N ILE A 351 -15.18 17.34 -13.03
CA ILE A 351 -15.84 16.14 -13.59
C ILE A 351 -15.86 15.01 -12.56
N MET A 352 -14.74 14.72 -11.92
CA MET A 352 -14.66 13.69 -10.87
C MET A 352 -15.56 14.02 -9.69
N ARG A 353 -15.58 15.26 -9.24
CA ARG A 353 -16.49 15.72 -8.18
C ARG A 353 -17.94 15.45 -8.52
N GLN A 354 -18.35 15.79 -9.74
CA GLN A 354 -19.71 15.58 -10.22
C GLN A 354 -20.05 14.07 -10.31
N SER A 355 -19.15 13.24 -10.86
CA SER A 355 -19.35 11.79 -10.98
C SER A 355 -19.46 11.10 -9.62
N LEU A 356 -18.82 11.64 -8.60
CA LEU A 356 -18.89 11.17 -7.21
C LEU A 356 -20.00 11.84 -6.40
N SER A 357 -20.84 12.69 -7.02
CA SER A 357 -21.94 13.40 -6.37
C SER A 357 -21.51 14.26 -5.17
N VAL A 358 -20.28 14.76 -5.16
CA VAL A 358 -19.77 15.64 -4.10
C VAL A 358 -20.20 17.08 -4.39
N ARG A 359 -20.93 17.72 -3.46
CA ARG A 359 -21.39 19.10 -3.60
C ARG A 359 -20.22 20.10 -3.44
N ALA A 360 -20.33 21.26 -4.13
CA ALA A 360 -19.39 22.34 -3.95
C ALA A 360 -19.45 22.89 -2.52
N GLY A 361 -18.30 23.10 -1.90
CA GLY A 361 -18.17 23.52 -0.49
C GLY A 361 -18.19 22.37 0.53
N HIS A 362 -18.45 21.14 0.08
CA HIS A 362 -18.52 19.94 0.92
C HIS A 362 -17.44 18.91 0.58
N GLU A 363 -16.40 19.32 -0.13
CA GLU A 363 -15.35 18.46 -0.66
C GLU A 363 -14.59 17.68 0.44
N TRP A 364 -14.55 18.24 1.63
CA TRP A 364 -13.87 17.65 2.78
C TRP A 364 -14.78 16.84 3.71
N ASP A 365 -16.08 16.86 3.51
CA ASP A 365 -17.02 16.14 4.37
C ASP A 365 -16.81 14.64 4.21
N LYS A 366 -16.69 13.93 5.33
CA LYS A 366 -16.25 12.53 5.36
C LYS A 366 -17.14 11.59 4.57
N PHE A 367 -18.42 11.87 4.50
CA PHE A 367 -19.43 10.98 3.87
C PHE A 367 -20.21 11.66 2.73
N GLU A 368 -19.84 12.87 2.33
CA GLU A 368 -20.43 13.52 1.17
C GLU A 368 -20.15 12.75 -0.10
N GLY A 369 -21.15 12.59 -0.95
CA GLY A 369 -21.08 11.87 -2.22
C GLY A 369 -21.11 10.35 -2.10
N THR A 370 -21.40 9.80 -0.89
CA THR A 370 -21.61 8.36 -0.71
C THR A 370 -23.07 8.00 -0.95
N SER A 371 -23.34 6.80 -1.48
CA SER A 371 -24.69 6.27 -1.70
C SER A 371 -25.28 5.59 -0.47
N LEU A 372 -24.44 5.22 0.49
CA LEU A 372 -24.85 4.59 1.74
C LEU A 372 -25.06 5.63 2.85
N PRO A 373 -25.98 5.39 3.81
CA PRO A 373 -26.22 6.27 4.94
C PRO A 373 -24.95 6.49 5.79
N GLU A 374 -24.78 7.72 6.26
CA GLU A 374 -23.60 8.11 7.07
C GLU A 374 -23.44 7.26 8.33
N ASP A 375 -24.53 6.93 9.01
CA ASP A 375 -24.53 6.12 10.24
C ASP A 375 -24.03 4.69 9.98
N VAL A 376 -24.35 4.12 8.82
CA VAL A 376 -23.85 2.79 8.39
C VAL A 376 -22.34 2.85 8.19
N LEU A 377 -21.84 3.86 7.44
CA LEU A 377 -20.42 4.03 7.18
C LEU A 377 -19.63 4.33 8.45
N ARG A 378 -20.15 5.21 9.29
CA ARG A 378 -19.57 5.56 10.59
C ARG A 378 -19.51 4.36 11.52
N GLY A 379 -20.58 3.58 11.62
CA GLY A 379 -20.65 2.35 12.40
C GLY A 379 -19.61 1.32 11.91
N PHE A 380 -19.50 1.15 10.59
CA PHE A 380 -18.51 0.25 10.01
C PHE A 380 -17.06 0.68 10.33
N LEU A 381 -16.75 1.97 10.17
CA LEU A 381 -15.42 2.51 10.49
C LEU A 381 -15.09 2.33 11.99
N ALA A 382 -16.04 2.60 12.89
CA ALA A 382 -15.84 2.43 14.33
C ALA A 382 -15.60 0.97 14.73
N ALA A 383 -16.14 0.02 13.96
CA ALA A 383 -15.98 -1.42 14.18
C ALA A 383 -14.76 -1.99 13.43
N ALA A 384 -14.01 -1.18 12.65
CA ALA A 384 -12.83 -1.66 11.93
C ALA A 384 -11.81 -2.26 12.91
N PRO A 385 -11.33 -3.51 12.68
CA PRO A 385 -10.49 -4.20 13.66
C PRO A 385 -9.23 -3.40 14.02
N PHE A 386 -8.67 -2.67 13.09
CA PHE A 386 -7.46 -1.86 13.26
C PHE A 386 -7.55 -0.83 14.39
N ILE A 387 -8.73 -0.23 14.62
CA ILE A 387 -8.94 0.83 15.63
C ILE A 387 -9.91 0.44 16.74
N ALA A 388 -10.65 -0.66 16.60
CA ALA A 388 -11.78 -1.02 17.49
C ALA A 388 -11.37 -1.25 18.96
N GLN A 389 -10.08 -1.52 19.23
CA GLN A 389 -9.58 -1.81 20.58
C GLN A 389 -8.87 -0.61 21.24
N GLY A 390 -9.02 0.59 20.70
CA GLY A 390 -8.40 1.80 21.25
C GLY A 390 -6.96 2.04 20.78
N THR A 391 -6.06 2.45 21.71
CA THR A 391 -4.70 2.80 21.33
C THR A 391 -3.87 1.58 20.91
N ARG A 392 -3.23 1.69 19.75
CA ARG A 392 -2.29 0.71 19.22
C ARG A 392 -0.86 0.92 19.75
N ARG A 393 -0.58 2.09 20.29
CA ARG A 393 0.74 2.45 20.81
C ARG A 393 0.84 2.14 22.29
N LEU A 394 1.86 1.36 22.60
CA LEU A 394 2.14 0.95 23.97
C LEU A 394 3.37 1.69 24.46
N THR A 395 3.30 2.14 25.70
CA THR A 395 4.44 2.74 26.39
C THR A 395 5.21 1.64 27.12
N ALA A 396 6.50 1.58 26.91
CA ALA A 396 7.37 0.69 27.68
C ALA A 396 7.35 1.10 29.18
N PRO A 397 7.44 0.14 30.10
CA PRO A 397 7.55 0.47 31.51
C PRO A 397 8.84 1.27 31.79
N ILE A 398 8.76 2.21 32.71
CA ILE A 398 9.94 2.92 33.21
C ILE A 398 10.78 1.91 34.01
N ILE A 399 12.04 1.81 33.65
CA ILE A 399 13.00 0.95 34.33
C ILE A 399 14.04 1.80 35.09
N PRO A 400 14.54 1.32 36.23
CA PRO A 400 15.63 2.00 36.91
C PRO A 400 16.90 2.04 36.04
N VAL A 401 17.50 3.22 35.95
CA VAL A 401 18.79 3.44 35.28
C VAL A 401 19.75 3.94 36.33
N PRO A 402 20.98 3.40 36.46
CA PRO A 402 21.94 3.87 37.44
C PRO A 402 22.36 5.31 37.12
N ASP A 403 22.52 6.14 38.17
CA ASP A 403 22.93 7.53 38.02
C ASP A 403 24.38 7.67 37.46
N ALA A 404 25.21 6.66 37.66
CA ALA A 404 26.56 6.60 37.15
C ALA A 404 26.96 5.15 36.81
N LEU A 405 27.78 5.02 35.78
CA LEU A 405 28.43 3.77 35.39
C LEU A 405 29.94 3.93 35.54
N THR A 406 30.55 3.03 36.29
CA THR A 406 32.01 3.04 36.47
C THR A 406 32.66 2.22 35.35
N VAL A 407 33.55 2.85 34.61
CA VAL A 407 34.38 2.18 33.58
C VAL A 407 35.79 2.13 34.10
N PRO A 408 36.51 0.98 34.04
CA PRO A 408 37.91 0.90 34.40
C PRO A 408 38.74 1.93 33.61
N ALA A 409 39.38 2.85 34.35
CA ALA A 409 40.18 3.88 33.73
C ALA A 409 41.47 3.28 33.16
N GLN A 410 41.80 3.67 31.93
CA GLN A 410 43.08 3.34 31.28
C GLN A 410 43.77 4.64 30.83
N PRO A 411 45.11 4.69 30.81
CA PRO A 411 45.83 5.90 30.41
C PRO A 411 45.50 6.38 28.99
N ALA A 412 45.19 5.44 28.10
CA ALA A 412 44.72 5.71 26.75
C ALA A 412 43.82 4.57 26.29
N MET A 413 42.66 4.91 25.75
CA MET A 413 41.73 3.94 25.10
C MET A 413 40.99 4.60 23.97
N SER A 414 40.59 3.81 22.97
CA SER A 414 39.67 4.26 21.95
C SER A 414 38.23 4.36 22.50
N THR A 415 37.41 5.18 21.89
CA THR A 415 35.98 5.29 22.26
C THR A 415 35.24 3.94 22.12
N GLN A 416 35.58 3.14 21.11
CA GLN A 416 35.04 1.79 20.92
C GLN A 416 35.44 0.86 22.10
N HIS A 417 36.69 0.90 22.55
CA HIS A 417 37.14 0.11 23.70
C HIS A 417 36.42 0.56 24.98
N GLY A 418 36.35 1.87 25.23
CA GLY A 418 35.60 2.43 26.37
C GLY A 418 34.12 2.04 26.36
N PHE A 419 33.48 2.08 25.20
CA PHE A 419 32.11 1.63 25.05
C PHE A 419 31.96 0.11 25.33
N GLY A 420 32.88 -0.71 24.83
CA GLY A 420 32.89 -2.16 25.11
C GLY A 420 33.02 -2.48 26.59
N LEU A 421 33.91 -1.76 27.32
CA LEU A 421 34.02 -1.90 28.76
C LEU A 421 32.77 -1.48 29.51
N LEU A 422 32.14 -0.39 29.08
CA LEU A 422 30.84 0.07 29.64
C LEU A 422 29.75 -0.98 29.48
N MET A 423 29.60 -1.53 28.27
CA MET A 423 28.64 -2.58 27.98
C MET A 423 28.90 -3.85 28.78
N HIS A 424 30.18 -4.21 28.96
CA HIS A 424 30.57 -5.33 29.78
C HIS A 424 30.22 -5.15 31.25
N GLU A 425 30.46 -3.96 31.82
CA GLU A 425 30.07 -3.65 33.20
C GLU A 425 28.56 -3.70 33.41
N ILE A 426 27.76 -3.18 32.45
CA ILE A 426 26.30 -3.30 32.50
C ILE A 426 25.88 -4.77 32.43
N ALA A 427 26.46 -5.54 31.50
CA ALA A 427 26.11 -6.94 31.30
C ALA A 427 26.40 -7.86 32.50
N LYS A 428 27.35 -7.48 33.37
CA LYS A 428 27.61 -8.20 34.64
C LYS A 428 26.47 -8.06 35.66
N THR A 429 25.64 -7.05 35.51
CA THR A 429 24.54 -6.80 36.43
C THR A 429 23.29 -7.54 35.91
N ASP A 430 22.55 -8.21 36.81
CA ASP A 430 21.26 -8.82 36.45
C ASP A 430 20.11 -7.81 36.64
N THR A 431 20.27 -6.64 36.01
CA THR A 431 19.30 -5.55 36.07
C THR A 431 18.36 -5.58 34.86
N ASP A 432 17.21 -4.91 35.02
CA ASP A 432 16.27 -4.70 33.93
C ASP A 432 16.90 -3.92 32.75
N LEU A 433 17.83 -3.02 33.05
CA LEU A 433 18.62 -2.32 32.02
C LEU A 433 19.47 -3.31 31.23
N ALA A 434 20.27 -4.15 31.89
CA ALA A 434 21.15 -5.11 31.25
C ALA A 434 20.38 -6.05 30.32
N ARG A 435 19.23 -6.53 30.75
CA ARG A 435 18.37 -7.45 29.98
C ARG A 435 17.74 -6.83 28.74
N ARG A 436 17.66 -5.48 28.66
CA ARG A 436 17.01 -4.75 27.55
C ARG A 436 17.98 -4.14 26.55
N ILE A 437 19.28 -4.20 26.81
CA ILE A 437 20.29 -3.70 25.87
C ILE A 437 20.65 -4.79 24.88
N VAL A 438 20.55 -4.46 23.61
CA VAL A 438 21.03 -5.26 22.48
C VAL A 438 22.01 -4.40 21.69
N THR A 439 23.20 -4.92 21.46
CA THR A 439 24.19 -4.31 20.58
C THR A 439 24.23 -5.06 19.25
N THR A 440 24.21 -4.30 18.17
CA THR A 440 24.38 -4.83 16.80
C THR A 440 25.68 -4.26 16.22
N SER A 441 26.35 -5.05 15.37
CA SER A 441 27.59 -4.63 14.69
C SER A 441 27.47 -4.85 13.18
#